data_9a031681999b057d7b552b7717e64148
#
_entry.id   9a031681999b057d7b552b7717e64148
#
_cell.length_a   1.000
_cell.length_b   1.000
_cell.length_c   1.000
_cell.angle_alpha   90.00
_cell.angle_beta   90.00
_cell.angle_gamma   90.00
#
_symmetry.space_group_name_H-M   'P 1'
#
loop_
_entity.id
_entity.type
_entity.pdbx_description
1 polymer ?
#
loop_
_entity_poly.entity_id
_entity_poly.type
_entity_poly.pdbx_seq_one_letter_code
_entity_poly.pdbx_strand_id
1 'polypeptide(L)'
;MATTKYDAVIVGAGQAGPPLAGRLTAAGQSVAVIERKLVGGTCVNYGCIPTKTLVASAHTARAVRRGAEYGIKVAVDDVTVDMTAVKARKDRIMLDDRHGVESWLEGMDGCTLIRGHARFEGPHTIRVDDQVLEADRIFLNVGGRATVPDIPGLADVDYLTNVGILDLDVLPEHLVIIGASYIGLEFAQMYRRFGARVSVVERGPRVTAREDEDVSTAVQQILEAEGIDIHLNAASMRLVK
;
A
#
# COMPACT_ATOMS: atom_id res chain seq x y z
N MET A 1 -25.32 19.55 -22.63
CA MET A 1 -23.89 19.20 -22.50
C MET A 1 -23.57 18.19 -23.58
N ALA A 2 -22.41 18.30 -24.22
CA ALA A 2 -22.02 17.35 -25.27
C ALA A 2 -21.60 16.03 -24.62
N THR A 3 -22.14 14.92 -25.13
CA THR A 3 -21.73 13.57 -24.72
C THR A 3 -20.53 13.13 -25.57
N THR A 4 -19.46 12.71 -24.94
CA THR A 4 -18.30 12.14 -25.64
C THR A 4 -18.41 10.62 -25.64
N LYS A 5 -18.23 10.01 -26.81
CA LYS A 5 -18.31 8.54 -26.98
C LYS A 5 -16.91 7.91 -26.97
N TYR A 6 -16.80 6.78 -26.31
CA TYR A 6 -15.62 5.91 -26.29
C TYR A 6 -16.04 4.46 -26.53
N ASP A 7 -15.13 3.63 -27.04
CA ASP A 7 -15.36 2.18 -27.13
C ASP A 7 -15.33 1.53 -25.74
N ALA A 8 -14.55 2.11 -24.82
CA ALA A 8 -14.47 1.66 -23.44
C ALA A 8 -14.20 2.81 -22.46
N VAL A 9 -14.77 2.70 -21.26
CA VAL A 9 -14.46 3.55 -20.12
C VAL A 9 -13.90 2.69 -18.99
N ILE A 10 -12.78 3.10 -18.39
CA ILE A 10 -12.14 2.45 -17.25
C ILE A 10 -12.22 3.41 -16.05
N VAL A 11 -12.89 2.99 -14.99
CA VAL A 11 -13.01 3.77 -13.76
C VAL A 11 -11.96 3.31 -12.78
N GLY A 12 -10.92 4.12 -12.62
CA GLY A 12 -9.77 3.89 -11.76
C GLY A 12 -8.49 3.60 -12.54
N ALA A 13 -7.47 4.43 -12.31
CA ALA A 13 -6.11 4.30 -12.86
C ALA A 13 -5.15 3.56 -11.91
N GLY A 14 -5.66 2.56 -11.16
CA GLY A 14 -4.85 1.64 -10.38
C GLY A 14 -4.19 0.58 -11.26
N GLN A 15 -3.60 -0.46 -10.67
CA GLN A 15 -2.76 -1.45 -11.36
C GLN A 15 -3.45 -2.18 -12.54
N ALA A 16 -4.77 -2.30 -12.53
CA ALA A 16 -5.49 -2.97 -13.61
C ALA A 16 -5.88 -1.99 -14.75
N GLY A 17 -6.07 -0.70 -14.45
CA GLY A 17 -6.57 0.30 -15.41
C GLY A 17 -5.60 0.56 -16.56
N PRO A 18 -4.38 1.06 -16.32
CA PRO A 18 -3.43 1.42 -17.36
C PRO A 18 -3.06 0.25 -18.31
N PRO A 19 -2.76 -0.98 -17.82
CA PRO A 19 -2.49 -2.11 -18.70
C PRO A 19 -3.71 -2.51 -19.56
N LEU A 20 -4.93 -2.38 -19.00
CA LEU A 20 -6.15 -2.64 -19.76
C LEU A 20 -6.34 -1.59 -20.86
N ALA A 21 -6.13 -0.30 -20.54
CA ALA A 21 -6.17 0.79 -21.53
C ALA A 21 -5.19 0.51 -22.66
N GLY A 22 -3.93 0.16 -22.36
CA GLY A 22 -2.93 -0.16 -23.36
C GLY A 22 -3.31 -1.34 -24.26
N ARG A 23 -4.00 -2.35 -23.73
CA ARG A 23 -4.49 -3.46 -24.54
C ARG A 23 -5.64 -3.07 -25.46
N LEU A 24 -6.56 -2.26 -24.97
CA LEU A 24 -7.72 -1.82 -25.74
C LEU A 24 -7.31 -0.85 -26.86
N THR A 25 -6.42 0.11 -26.55
CA THR A 25 -5.91 1.06 -27.56
C THR A 25 -5.06 0.36 -28.62
N ALA A 26 -4.23 -0.61 -28.25
CA ALA A 26 -3.49 -1.45 -29.21
C ALA A 26 -4.41 -2.26 -30.15
N ALA A 27 -5.67 -2.51 -29.73
CA ALA A 27 -6.70 -3.11 -30.56
C ALA A 27 -7.50 -2.06 -31.39
N GLY A 28 -7.04 -0.81 -31.45
CA GLY A 28 -7.64 0.28 -32.21
C GLY A 28 -8.87 0.91 -31.55
N GLN A 29 -9.06 0.72 -30.25
CA GLN A 29 -10.21 1.25 -29.51
C GLN A 29 -9.89 2.59 -28.85
N SER A 30 -10.90 3.47 -28.81
CA SER A 30 -10.87 4.70 -28.03
C SER A 30 -11.22 4.41 -26.55
N VAL A 31 -10.38 4.87 -25.63
CA VAL A 31 -10.52 4.55 -24.20
C VAL A 31 -10.47 5.82 -23.35
N ALA A 32 -11.41 5.98 -22.43
CA ALA A 32 -11.29 6.94 -21.34
C ALA A 32 -10.90 6.23 -20.03
N VAL A 33 -9.85 6.72 -19.38
CA VAL A 33 -9.45 6.29 -18.03
C VAL A 33 -9.78 7.41 -17.05
N ILE A 34 -10.63 7.13 -16.07
CA ILE A 34 -11.07 8.12 -15.08
C ILE A 34 -10.38 7.87 -13.76
N GLU A 35 -9.70 8.88 -13.20
CA GLU A 35 -9.07 8.79 -11.88
C GLU A 35 -9.45 10.00 -11.01
N ARG A 36 -9.98 9.72 -9.82
CA ARG A 36 -10.44 10.78 -8.90
C ARG A 36 -9.36 11.33 -7.97
N LYS A 37 -8.23 10.62 -7.81
CA LYS A 37 -7.16 11.00 -6.87
C LYS A 37 -5.80 10.91 -7.54
N LEU A 38 -5.09 9.81 -7.29
CA LEU A 38 -3.71 9.60 -7.70
C LEU A 38 -3.62 8.42 -8.66
N VAL A 39 -3.04 8.64 -9.81
CA VAL A 39 -2.72 7.59 -10.78
C VAL A 39 -1.78 6.56 -10.15
N GLY A 40 -1.87 5.29 -10.60
CA GLY A 40 -1.13 4.18 -10.02
C GLY A 40 -1.86 3.47 -8.87
N GLY A 41 -2.93 4.09 -8.33
CA GLY A 41 -3.79 3.51 -7.29
C GLY A 41 -3.03 3.16 -6.02
N THR A 42 -3.57 2.20 -5.26
CA THR A 42 -3.00 1.77 -3.97
C THR A 42 -1.57 1.26 -4.11
N CYS A 43 -1.27 0.45 -5.11
CA CYS A 43 0.04 -0.19 -5.24
C CYS A 43 1.17 0.84 -5.35
N VAL A 44 1.02 1.84 -6.22
CA VAL A 44 2.04 2.89 -6.42
C VAL A 44 2.09 3.85 -5.23
N ASN A 45 0.93 4.26 -4.72
CA ASN A 45 0.87 5.38 -3.78
C ASN A 45 0.89 4.97 -2.30
N TYR A 46 0.29 3.82 -1.95
CA TYR A 46 0.04 3.41 -0.55
C TYR A 46 0.23 1.92 -0.31
N GLY A 47 0.89 1.21 -1.23
CA GLY A 47 1.05 -0.25 -1.18
C GLY A 47 2.42 -0.71 -1.60
N CYS A 48 2.50 -1.46 -2.71
CA CYS A 48 3.68 -2.20 -3.12
C CYS A 48 4.95 -1.34 -3.19
N ILE A 49 4.91 -0.24 -3.92
CA ILE A 49 6.10 0.59 -4.19
C ILE A 49 6.66 1.21 -2.91
N PRO A 50 5.87 2.02 -2.14
CA PRO A 50 6.41 2.62 -0.92
C PRO A 50 6.77 1.57 0.13
N THR A 51 5.99 0.49 0.28
CA THR A 51 6.28 -0.56 1.25
C THR A 51 7.59 -1.28 0.92
N LYS A 52 7.79 -1.72 -0.34
CA LYS A 52 9.02 -2.42 -0.73
C LYS A 52 10.25 -1.50 -0.70
N THR A 53 10.06 -0.21 -0.91
CA THR A 53 11.13 0.78 -0.74
C THR A 53 11.57 0.88 0.73
N LEU A 54 10.61 0.89 1.67
CA LEU A 54 10.90 0.84 3.10
C LEU A 54 11.52 -0.50 3.53
N VAL A 55 10.99 -1.63 3.02
CA VAL A 55 11.58 -2.97 3.25
C VAL A 55 13.05 -3.02 2.85
N ALA A 56 13.41 -2.44 1.70
CA ALA A 56 14.80 -2.38 1.25
C ALA A 56 15.69 -1.59 2.23
N SER A 57 15.21 -0.44 2.73
CA SER A 57 15.93 0.36 3.73
C SER A 57 16.07 -0.40 5.05
N ALA A 58 15.00 -1.08 5.51
CA ALA A 58 15.02 -1.89 6.73
C ALA A 58 15.94 -3.12 6.62
N HIS A 59 15.96 -3.74 5.43
CA HIS A 59 16.89 -4.85 5.15
C HIS A 59 18.35 -4.38 5.20
N THR A 60 18.65 -3.22 4.64
CA THR A 60 19.99 -2.61 4.71
C THR A 60 20.40 -2.35 6.16
N ALA A 61 19.53 -1.76 6.98
CA ALA A 61 19.81 -1.52 8.39
C ALA A 61 20.10 -2.83 9.16
N ARG A 62 19.33 -3.89 8.88
CA ARG A 62 19.58 -5.22 9.44
C ARG A 62 20.91 -5.81 8.97
N ALA A 63 21.22 -5.72 7.67
CA ALA A 63 22.46 -6.26 7.10
C ALA A 63 23.68 -5.60 7.75
N VAL A 64 23.64 -4.28 7.95
CA VAL A 64 24.72 -3.55 8.64
C VAL A 64 24.89 -4.07 10.08
N ARG A 65 23.82 -4.22 10.87
CA ARG A 65 23.89 -4.71 12.24
C ARG A 65 24.41 -6.16 12.34
N ARG A 66 24.19 -6.96 11.31
CA ARG A 66 24.68 -8.35 11.22
C ARG A 66 26.07 -8.48 10.62
N GLY A 67 26.75 -7.37 10.36
CA GLY A 67 28.07 -7.36 9.74
C GLY A 67 29.08 -8.30 10.44
N ALA A 68 29.02 -8.40 11.77
CA ALA A 68 29.89 -9.27 12.53
C ALA A 68 29.75 -10.77 12.18
N GLU A 69 28.57 -11.23 11.80
CA GLU A 69 28.33 -12.61 11.34
C GLU A 69 29.07 -12.92 10.02
N TYR A 70 29.44 -11.89 9.28
CA TYR A 70 30.19 -11.95 8.01
C TYR A 70 31.63 -11.49 8.15
N GLY A 71 32.12 -11.35 9.39
CA GLY A 71 33.49 -10.89 9.65
C GLY A 71 33.73 -9.39 9.49
N ILE A 72 32.67 -8.59 9.31
CA ILE A 72 32.74 -7.14 9.17
C ILE A 72 32.60 -6.49 10.55
N LYS A 73 33.58 -5.71 10.96
CA LYS A 73 33.53 -4.99 12.26
C LYS A 73 32.66 -3.73 12.10
N VAL A 74 31.52 -3.73 12.78
CA VAL A 74 30.60 -2.60 12.88
C VAL A 74 30.30 -2.35 14.35
N ALA A 75 30.35 -1.10 14.78
CA ALA A 75 29.86 -0.70 16.09
C ALA A 75 28.32 -0.68 16.01
N VAL A 76 27.67 -1.79 16.40
CA VAL A 76 26.22 -2.01 16.23
C VAL A 76 25.39 -0.95 16.96
N ASP A 77 25.88 -0.50 18.12
CA ASP A 77 25.21 0.51 18.95
C ASP A 77 25.19 1.90 18.30
N ASP A 78 26.10 2.16 17.34
CA ASP A 78 26.17 3.42 16.61
C ASP A 78 25.30 3.43 15.35
N VAL A 79 24.68 2.28 15.00
CA VAL A 79 23.82 2.19 13.81
C VAL A 79 22.46 2.82 14.08
N THR A 80 22.32 4.06 13.68
CA THR A 80 21.06 4.82 13.74
C THR A 80 20.35 4.85 12.40
N VAL A 81 19.04 5.02 12.43
CA VAL A 81 18.21 5.16 11.22
C VAL A 81 17.60 6.56 11.19
N ASP A 82 17.94 7.33 10.16
CA ASP A 82 17.33 8.62 9.89
C ASP A 82 16.00 8.38 9.14
N MET A 83 14.88 8.43 9.86
CA MET A 83 13.55 8.21 9.29
C MET A 83 13.15 9.30 8.29
N THR A 84 13.63 10.52 8.44
CA THR A 84 13.38 11.61 7.49
C THR A 84 14.03 11.28 6.14
N ALA A 85 15.27 10.81 6.15
CA ALA A 85 15.96 10.37 4.93
C ALA A 85 15.34 9.11 4.31
N VAL A 86 14.91 8.15 5.14
CA VAL A 86 14.19 6.94 4.70
C VAL A 86 12.88 7.31 4.02
N LYS A 87 12.10 8.22 4.63
CA LYS A 87 10.85 8.72 4.04
C LYS A 87 11.10 9.45 2.73
N ALA A 88 12.06 10.38 2.69
CA ALA A 88 12.39 11.14 1.48
C ALA A 88 12.79 10.22 0.31
N ARG A 89 13.58 9.16 0.59
CA ARG A 89 13.92 8.14 -0.42
C ARG A 89 12.67 7.43 -0.93
N LYS A 90 11.76 7.01 -0.03
CA LYS A 90 10.50 6.35 -0.37
C LYS A 90 9.62 7.28 -1.22
N ASP A 91 9.46 8.54 -0.80
CA ASP A 91 8.62 9.51 -1.50
C ASP A 91 9.12 9.77 -2.92
N ARG A 92 10.42 9.94 -3.12
CA ARG A 92 11.01 10.12 -4.45
C ARG A 92 10.70 8.96 -5.37
N ILE A 93 10.95 7.72 -4.95
CA ILE A 93 10.70 6.52 -5.78
C ILE A 93 9.22 6.38 -6.12
N MET A 94 8.34 6.61 -5.14
CA MET A 94 6.89 6.56 -5.33
C MET A 94 6.41 7.64 -6.32
N LEU A 95 6.96 8.86 -6.24
CA LEU A 95 6.60 9.96 -7.13
C LEU A 95 7.08 9.70 -8.55
N ASP A 96 8.30 9.20 -8.73
CA ASP A 96 8.86 8.83 -10.03
C ASP A 96 7.97 7.78 -10.73
N ASP A 97 7.57 6.73 -10.00
CA ASP A 97 6.68 5.69 -10.54
C ASP A 97 5.28 6.23 -10.89
N ARG A 98 4.70 7.11 -10.04
CA ARG A 98 3.42 7.76 -10.35
C ARG A 98 3.50 8.57 -11.62
N HIS A 99 4.51 9.42 -11.75
CA HIS A 99 4.74 10.23 -12.96
C HIS A 99 4.95 9.36 -14.18
N GLY A 100 5.64 8.22 -14.03
CA GLY A 100 5.81 7.25 -15.12
C GLY A 100 4.47 6.70 -15.62
N VAL A 101 3.57 6.32 -14.72
CA VAL A 101 2.22 5.82 -15.09
C VAL A 101 1.36 6.94 -15.69
N GLU A 102 1.42 8.15 -15.16
CA GLU A 102 0.72 9.32 -15.70
C GLU A 102 1.17 9.61 -17.14
N SER A 103 2.48 9.75 -17.34
CA SER A 103 3.07 10.01 -18.64
C SER A 103 2.76 8.91 -19.66
N TRP A 104 2.72 7.65 -19.21
CA TRP A 104 2.34 6.54 -20.06
C TRP A 104 0.89 6.65 -20.53
N LEU A 105 -0.05 6.95 -19.63
CA LEU A 105 -1.47 7.13 -20.01
C LEU A 105 -1.69 8.34 -20.91
N GLU A 106 -1.04 9.46 -20.60
CA GLU A 106 -1.16 10.72 -21.37
C GLU A 106 -0.52 10.63 -22.75
N GLY A 107 0.55 9.86 -22.90
CA GLY A 107 1.24 9.61 -24.17
C GLY A 107 0.67 8.44 -24.99
N MET A 108 -0.40 7.80 -24.54
CA MET A 108 -0.98 6.64 -25.19
C MET A 108 -2.02 7.06 -26.25
N ASP A 109 -1.72 6.82 -27.52
CA ASP A 109 -2.65 7.09 -28.62
C ASP A 109 -3.98 6.35 -28.39
N GLY A 110 -5.10 7.05 -28.57
CA GLY A 110 -6.44 6.52 -28.36
C GLY A 110 -6.88 6.45 -26.89
N CYS A 111 -6.04 6.86 -25.92
CA CYS A 111 -6.39 6.96 -24.52
C CYS A 111 -6.59 8.40 -24.08
N THR A 112 -7.62 8.65 -23.29
CA THR A 112 -7.86 9.94 -22.63
C THR A 112 -7.89 9.75 -21.12
N LEU A 113 -6.93 10.35 -20.40
CA LEU A 113 -6.95 10.39 -18.94
C LEU A 113 -7.83 11.54 -18.46
N ILE A 114 -8.90 11.22 -17.73
CA ILE A 114 -9.85 12.20 -17.19
C ILE A 114 -9.72 12.21 -15.65
N ARG A 115 -9.43 13.39 -15.10
CA ARG A 115 -9.39 13.61 -13.67
C ARG A 115 -10.78 13.95 -13.16
N GLY A 116 -11.29 13.23 -12.16
CA GLY A 116 -12.59 13.50 -11.57
C GLY A 116 -13.25 12.26 -11.00
N HIS A 117 -14.40 12.45 -10.35
CA HIS A 117 -15.16 11.39 -9.73
C HIS A 117 -16.25 10.87 -10.67
N ALA A 118 -16.08 9.64 -11.15
CA ALA A 118 -17.04 8.96 -12.00
C ALA A 118 -18.35 8.64 -11.25
N ARG A 119 -19.49 8.95 -11.87
CA ARG A 119 -20.83 8.59 -11.39
C ARG A 119 -21.64 8.01 -12.55
N PHE A 120 -22.29 6.88 -12.34
CA PHE A 120 -23.21 6.32 -13.31
C PHE A 120 -24.48 7.18 -13.41
N GLU A 121 -24.89 7.49 -14.63
CA GLU A 121 -26.20 8.07 -14.96
C GLU A 121 -27.09 7.08 -15.72
N GLY A 122 -26.51 5.99 -16.19
CA GLY A 122 -27.17 4.89 -16.88
C GLY A 122 -26.20 3.72 -17.05
N PRO A 123 -26.65 2.61 -17.61
CA PRO A 123 -25.80 1.41 -17.75
C PRO A 123 -24.57 1.63 -18.66
N HIS A 124 -24.64 2.60 -19.58
CA HIS A 124 -23.58 2.93 -20.51
C HIS A 124 -23.11 4.39 -20.42
N THR A 125 -23.57 5.13 -19.39
CA THR A 125 -23.34 6.57 -19.26
C THR A 125 -22.70 6.88 -17.92
N ILE A 126 -21.58 7.59 -17.97
CA ILE A 126 -20.85 8.07 -16.80
C ILE A 126 -20.72 9.59 -16.86
N ARG A 127 -20.99 10.26 -15.74
CA ARG A 127 -20.67 11.66 -15.53
C ARG A 127 -19.37 11.79 -14.74
N VAL A 128 -18.53 12.72 -15.21
CA VAL A 128 -17.35 13.20 -14.47
C VAL A 128 -17.40 14.72 -14.51
N ASP A 129 -17.68 15.34 -13.39
CA ASP A 129 -17.93 16.79 -13.26
C ASP A 129 -18.96 17.26 -14.32
N ASP A 130 -18.57 18.13 -15.25
CA ASP A 130 -19.44 18.64 -16.30
C ASP A 130 -19.42 17.81 -17.60
N GLN A 131 -18.65 16.72 -17.65
CA GLN A 131 -18.53 15.86 -18.82
C GLN A 131 -19.44 14.64 -18.69
N VAL A 132 -20.08 14.28 -19.80
CA VAL A 132 -20.85 13.04 -19.94
C VAL A 132 -20.14 12.13 -20.93
N LEU A 133 -19.83 10.92 -20.49
CA LEU A 133 -19.16 9.88 -21.27
C LEU A 133 -20.13 8.74 -21.55
N GLU A 134 -20.15 8.25 -22.77
CA GLU A 134 -20.92 7.09 -23.19
C GLU A 134 -19.98 6.00 -23.72
N ALA A 135 -20.16 4.76 -23.28
CA ALA A 135 -19.39 3.62 -23.77
C ALA A 135 -20.17 2.32 -23.69
N ASP A 136 -19.95 1.42 -24.65
CA ASP A 136 -20.56 0.09 -24.64
C ASP A 136 -20.01 -0.77 -23.50
N ARG A 137 -18.75 -0.56 -23.11
CA ARG A 137 -18.05 -1.30 -22.06
C ARG A 137 -17.50 -0.37 -21.00
N ILE A 138 -17.85 -0.65 -19.74
CA ILE A 138 -17.37 0.09 -18.59
C ILE A 138 -16.69 -0.89 -17.62
N PHE A 139 -15.41 -0.63 -17.32
CA PHE A 139 -14.61 -1.44 -16.42
C PHE A 139 -14.45 -0.73 -15.08
N LEU A 140 -14.74 -1.43 -13.97
CA LEU A 140 -14.64 -0.90 -12.61
C LEU A 140 -13.38 -1.37 -11.92
N ASN A 141 -12.36 -0.52 -11.85
CA ASN A 141 -11.08 -0.75 -11.18
C ASN A 141 -10.92 0.18 -9.98
N VAL A 142 -11.99 0.33 -9.20
CA VAL A 142 -12.14 1.33 -8.13
C VAL A 142 -11.33 1.01 -6.86
N GLY A 143 -10.72 -0.18 -6.79
CA GLY A 143 -9.86 -0.60 -5.68
C GLY A 143 -10.60 -0.83 -4.37
N GLY A 144 -9.85 -0.81 -3.28
CA GLY A 144 -10.37 -0.99 -1.91
C GLY A 144 -9.76 0.01 -0.93
N ARG A 145 -10.17 -0.10 0.32
CA ARG A 145 -9.63 0.67 1.45
C ARG A 145 -9.39 -0.26 2.63
N ALA A 146 -8.51 0.15 3.53
CA ALA A 146 -8.33 -0.53 4.80
C ALA A 146 -9.66 -0.53 5.57
N THR A 147 -10.04 -1.70 6.08
CA THR A 147 -11.17 -1.83 6.99
C THR A 147 -10.69 -1.46 8.39
N VAL A 148 -11.41 -0.54 9.01
CA VAL A 148 -11.20 -0.18 10.41
C VAL A 148 -12.12 -1.06 11.26
N PRO A 149 -11.57 -1.92 12.14
CA PRO A 149 -12.39 -2.78 12.99
C PRO A 149 -13.09 -1.97 14.08
N ASP A 150 -14.24 -2.47 14.53
CA ASP A 150 -14.93 -1.93 15.69
C ASP A 150 -14.28 -2.47 16.97
N ILE A 151 -13.34 -1.70 17.52
CA ILE A 151 -12.61 -2.02 18.74
C ILE A 151 -12.97 -0.97 19.80
N PRO A 152 -13.42 -1.35 21.00
CA PRO A 152 -13.69 -0.41 22.08
C PRO A 152 -12.48 0.49 22.36
N GLY A 153 -12.69 1.81 22.37
CA GLY A 153 -11.67 2.83 22.59
C GLY A 153 -10.84 3.21 21.36
N LEU A 154 -11.08 2.61 20.18
CA LEU A 154 -10.34 2.98 18.97
C LEU A 154 -10.58 4.43 18.55
N ALA A 155 -11.78 4.95 18.77
CA ALA A 155 -12.12 6.34 18.46
C ALA A 155 -11.42 7.37 19.37
N ASP A 156 -10.89 6.94 20.51
CA ASP A 156 -10.27 7.80 21.51
C ASP A 156 -8.74 7.90 21.34
N VAL A 157 -8.18 7.17 20.39
CA VAL A 157 -6.74 7.12 20.13
C VAL A 157 -6.42 7.45 18.67
N ASP A 158 -5.26 8.06 18.44
CA ASP A 158 -4.73 8.26 17.11
C ASP A 158 -4.17 6.93 16.60
N TYR A 159 -4.78 6.39 15.54
CA TYR A 159 -4.31 5.16 14.90
C TYR A 159 -3.89 5.40 13.45
N LEU A 160 -3.05 4.51 12.96
CA LEU A 160 -2.55 4.53 11.60
C LEU A 160 -3.13 3.37 10.80
N THR A 161 -3.40 3.62 9.53
CA THR A 161 -3.60 2.58 8.53
C THR A 161 -2.34 2.44 7.68
N ASN A 162 -2.35 1.56 6.68
CA ASN A 162 -1.27 1.46 5.70
C ASN A 162 -0.93 2.81 5.03
N VAL A 163 -1.86 3.74 4.96
CA VAL A 163 -1.59 5.09 4.41
C VAL A 163 -0.78 5.91 5.40
N GLY A 164 -1.26 6.08 6.62
CA GLY A 164 -0.62 6.95 7.61
C GLY A 164 0.76 6.45 8.07
N ILE A 165 0.94 5.13 8.20
CA ILE A 165 2.24 4.57 8.62
C ILE A 165 3.35 4.81 7.57
N LEU A 166 2.99 4.90 6.28
CA LEU A 166 3.94 5.24 5.20
C LEU A 166 4.38 6.70 5.22
N ASP A 167 3.66 7.57 5.93
CA ASP A 167 3.97 9.00 6.03
C ASP A 167 4.79 9.35 7.29
N LEU A 168 5.07 8.39 8.16
CA LEU A 168 5.90 8.62 9.33
C LEU A 168 7.33 8.98 8.94
N ASP A 169 7.81 10.09 9.49
CA ASP A 169 9.19 10.58 9.39
C ASP A 169 9.95 10.51 10.73
N VAL A 170 9.30 9.91 11.73
CA VAL A 170 9.87 9.63 13.05
C VAL A 170 9.75 8.14 13.36
N LEU A 171 10.71 7.61 14.09
CA LEU A 171 10.66 6.24 14.58
C LEU A 171 9.88 6.20 15.89
N PRO A 172 8.74 5.50 15.97
CA PRO A 172 8.03 5.34 17.24
C PRO A 172 8.86 4.48 18.20
N GLU A 173 8.81 4.78 19.49
CA GLU A 173 9.45 3.94 20.50
C GLU A 173 8.83 2.54 20.53
N HIS A 174 7.51 2.47 20.39
CA HIS A 174 6.75 1.22 20.36
C HIS A 174 5.64 1.30 19.33
N LEU A 175 5.64 0.36 18.39
CA LEU A 175 4.58 0.17 17.41
C LEU A 175 3.74 -1.05 17.77
N VAL A 176 2.45 -0.86 18.00
CA VAL A 176 1.49 -1.95 18.19
C VAL A 176 0.71 -2.13 16.91
N ILE A 177 0.71 -3.35 16.36
CA ILE A 177 0.01 -3.70 15.12
C ILE A 177 -1.13 -4.64 15.44
N ILE A 178 -2.35 -4.27 15.01
CA ILE A 178 -3.53 -5.10 15.14
C ILE A 178 -3.76 -5.86 13.84
N GLY A 179 -3.62 -7.18 13.92
CA GLY A 179 -3.74 -8.11 12.80
C GLY A 179 -2.40 -8.63 12.30
N ALA A 180 -2.27 -9.95 12.22
CA ALA A 180 -1.08 -10.67 11.80
C ALA A 180 -1.17 -11.23 10.36
N SER A 181 -1.79 -10.48 9.44
CA SER A 181 -1.72 -10.78 8.02
C SER A 181 -0.46 -10.16 7.40
N TYR A 182 -0.15 -10.52 6.16
CA TYR A 182 1.10 -10.15 5.48
C TYR A 182 1.43 -8.65 5.55
N ILE A 183 0.45 -7.75 5.41
CA ILE A 183 0.68 -6.29 5.50
C ILE A 183 1.15 -5.91 6.91
N GLY A 184 0.45 -6.38 7.96
CA GLY A 184 0.83 -6.10 9.34
C GLY A 184 2.23 -6.62 9.67
N LEU A 185 2.55 -7.83 9.22
CA LEU A 185 3.86 -8.45 9.46
C LEU A 185 5.00 -7.77 8.68
N GLU A 186 4.76 -7.27 7.47
CA GLU A 186 5.74 -6.46 6.74
C GLU A 186 6.08 -5.18 7.51
N PHE A 187 5.08 -4.44 7.99
CA PHE A 187 5.30 -3.24 8.80
C PHE A 187 5.96 -3.59 10.14
N ALA A 188 5.56 -4.66 10.80
CA ALA A 188 6.18 -5.13 12.04
C ALA A 188 7.69 -5.33 11.85
N GLN A 189 8.08 -6.09 10.84
CA GLN A 189 9.47 -6.40 10.58
C GLN A 189 10.28 -5.17 10.16
N MET A 190 9.71 -4.29 9.32
CA MET A 190 10.38 -3.05 8.91
C MET A 190 10.69 -2.16 10.10
N TYR A 191 9.69 -1.84 10.92
CA TYR A 191 9.86 -0.95 12.06
C TYR A 191 10.74 -1.56 13.15
N ARG A 192 10.67 -2.89 13.36
CA ARG A 192 11.61 -3.59 14.23
C ARG A 192 13.05 -3.44 13.74
N ARG A 193 13.28 -3.57 12.46
CA ARG A 193 14.60 -3.40 11.84
C ARG A 193 15.07 -1.95 11.84
N PHE A 194 14.18 -0.98 11.82
CA PHE A 194 14.53 0.42 12.02
C PHE A 194 14.93 0.72 13.47
N GLY A 195 14.46 -0.04 14.45
CA GLY A 195 14.84 0.07 15.85
C GLY A 195 13.69 0.23 16.83
N ALA A 196 12.43 0.29 16.37
CA ALA A 196 11.27 0.33 17.25
C ALA A 196 11.09 -0.97 18.03
N ARG A 197 10.51 -0.91 19.23
CA ARG A 197 9.86 -2.06 19.84
C ARG A 197 8.57 -2.32 19.05
N VAL A 198 8.26 -3.58 18.78
CA VAL A 198 7.07 -3.95 18.00
C VAL A 198 6.31 -5.07 18.66
N SER A 199 5.02 -4.89 18.83
CA SER A 199 4.08 -5.92 19.25
C SER A 199 3.00 -6.12 18.20
N VAL A 200 2.71 -7.37 17.85
CA VAL A 200 1.63 -7.76 16.95
C VAL A 200 0.54 -8.45 17.74
N VAL A 201 -0.69 -7.99 17.62
CA VAL A 201 -1.85 -8.55 18.32
C VAL A 201 -2.81 -9.16 17.30
N GLU A 202 -3.05 -10.46 17.39
CA GLU A 202 -3.90 -11.21 16.47
C GLU A 202 -5.00 -11.95 17.25
N ARG A 203 -6.23 -11.81 16.78
CA ARG A 203 -7.40 -12.48 17.38
C ARG A 203 -7.41 -13.99 17.14
N GLY A 204 -6.80 -14.41 16.03
CA GLY A 204 -6.71 -15.80 15.62
C GLY A 204 -5.60 -16.58 16.31
N PRO A 205 -5.56 -17.91 16.12
CA PRO A 205 -4.58 -18.78 16.77
C PRO A 205 -3.21 -18.77 16.09
N ARG A 206 -3.04 -18.12 14.94
CA ARG A 206 -1.78 -18.10 14.18
C ARG A 206 -1.66 -16.87 13.30
N VAL A 207 -0.44 -16.50 12.96
CA VAL A 207 -0.15 -15.48 11.95
C VAL A 207 -0.48 -16.03 10.56
N THR A 208 -0.66 -15.15 9.56
CA THR A 208 -0.94 -15.55 8.16
C THR A 208 -1.94 -16.69 8.04
N ALA A 209 -3.08 -16.59 8.72
CA ALA A 209 -4.06 -17.69 8.91
C ALA A 209 -4.59 -18.36 7.61
N ARG A 210 -4.31 -17.77 6.44
CA ARG A 210 -4.66 -18.32 5.12
C ARG A 210 -3.60 -19.26 4.53
N GLU A 211 -2.40 -19.26 5.13
CA GLU A 211 -1.31 -20.13 4.73
C GLU A 211 -1.36 -21.47 5.47
N ASP A 212 -0.58 -22.44 5.03
CA ASP A 212 -0.43 -23.72 5.70
C ASP A 212 0.18 -23.53 7.10
N GLU A 213 -0.08 -24.47 8.00
CA GLU A 213 0.27 -24.32 9.42
C GLU A 213 1.80 -24.28 9.64
N ASP A 214 2.54 -25.08 8.89
CA ASP A 214 4.01 -25.09 8.94
C ASP A 214 4.61 -23.78 8.41
N VAL A 215 4.03 -23.19 7.35
CA VAL A 215 4.40 -21.87 6.84
C VAL A 215 4.12 -20.78 7.88
N SER A 216 2.93 -20.81 8.48
CA SER A 216 2.53 -19.88 9.53
C SER A 216 3.49 -19.94 10.72
N THR A 217 3.84 -21.17 11.16
CA THR A 217 4.78 -21.42 12.27
C THR A 217 6.18 -20.90 11.93
N ALA A 218 6.67 -21.17 10.73
CA ALA A 218 7.99 -20.71 10.30
C ALA A 218 8.06 -19.17 10.23
N VAL A 219 7.03 -18.51 9.71
CA VAL A 219 6.94 -17.04 9.67
C VAL A 219 6.96 -16.46 11.08
N GLN A 220 6.18 -17.02 12.00
CA GLN A 220 6.15 -16.58 13.40
C GLN A 220 7.54 -16.69 14.04
N GLN A 221 8.19 -17.84 13.93
CA GLN A 221 9.53 -18.07 14.49
C GLN A 221 10.57 -17.08 13.94
N ILE A 222 10.53 -16.77 12.65
CA ILE A 222 11.43 -15.78 12.05
C ILE A 222 11.22 -14.38 12.66
N LEU A 223 9.98 -13.98 12.87
CA LEU A 223 9.65 -12.65 13.40
C LEU A 223 9.99 -12.54 14.89
N GLU A 224 9.69 -13.57 15.67
CA GLU A 224 10.04 -13.64 17.10
C GLU A 224 11.58 -13.66 17.30
N ALA A 225 12.32 -14.36 16.44
CA ALA A 225 13.78 -14.33 16.44
C ALA A 225 14.37 -12.94 16.12
N GLU A 226 13.62 -12.09 15.43
CA GLU A 226 13.99 -10.67 15.23
C GLU A 226 13.56 -9.77 16.42
N GLY A 227 12.92 -10.32 17.45
CA GLY A 227 12.49 -9.60 18.65
C GLY A 227 11.15 -8.85 18.47
N ILE A 228 10.23 -9.42 17.71
CA ILE A 228 8.85 -8.95 17.61
C ILE A 228 8.00 -9.75 18.59
N ASP A 229 7.25 -9.06 19.44
CA ASP A 229 6.32 -9.70 20.38
C ASP A 229 5.03 -10.04 19.66
N ILE A 230 4.66 -11.33 19.61
CA ILE A 230 3.45 -11.79 18.92
C ILE A 230 2.43 -12.33 19.92
N HIS A 231 1.26 -11.72 20.00
CA HIS A 231 0.16 -12.08 20.87
C HIS A 231 -1.00 -12.65 20.04
N LEU A 232 -1.14 -13.96 20.07
CA LEU A 232 -2.23 -14.69 19.39
C LEU A 232 -3.42 -14.90 20.33
N ASN A 233 -4.57 -15.30 19.75
CA ASN A 233 -5.82 -15.56 20.48
C ASN A 233 -6.36 -14.35 21.27
N ALA A 234 -6.01 -13.13 20.85
CA ALA A 234 -6.49 -11.89 21.47
C ALA A 234 -7.92 -11.54 21.00
N ALA A 235 -8.88 -12.42 21.30
CA ALA A 235 -10.27 -12.28 20.83
C ALA A 235 -10.98 -11.05 21.42
N SER A 236 -10.56 -10.59 22.60
CA SER A 236 -11.11 -9.41 23.27
C SER A 236 -9.99 -8.39 23.50
N MET A 237 -10.07 -7.27 22.82
CA MET A 237 -9.13 -6.18 23.00
C MET A 237 -9.88 -4.86 23.22
N ARG A 238 -9.27 -3.98 23.98
CA ARG A 238 -9.74 -2.61 24.22
C ARG A 238 -8.54 -1.67 24.17
N LEU A 239 -8.73 -0.53 23.54
CA LEU A 239 -7.74 0.55 23.57
C LEU A 239 -8.05 1.52 24.70
N VAL A 240 -7.04 1.95 25.39
CA VAL A 240 -7.15 2.94 26.49
C VAL A 240 -6.04 3.97 26.22
N LYS A 241 -6.40 5.24 26.27
CA LYS A 241 -5.49 6.36 26.13
C LYS A 241 -4.73 6.60 27.43
#